data_5a39e7bea4a711f465ab05920700ad14
#
_entry.id   5a39e7bea4a711f465ab05920700ad14
#
_cell.length_a   1.000
_cell.length_b   1.000
_cell.length_c   1.000
_cell.angle_alpha   90.00
_cell.angle_beta   90.00
_cell.angle_gamma   90.00
#
_symmetry.space_group_name_H-M   'P 1'
#
loop_
_entity.id
_entity.type
_entity.pdbx_description
1 polymer ?
#
loop_
_entity_poly.entity_id
_entity_poly.type
_entity_poly.pdbx_seq_one_letter_code
_entity_poly.pdbx_strand_id
1 'polypeptide(L)'
;ARFDVIVTENLFGDILSDEAAVIAGSIGLLGSASLGVSGPGLFEPIHGSAPDIAGKGIANPAGAIASAVMLLRHGLNEDAAADRLDAALEAELKSGERTADLGGSAGTMAFAEAVANRAVKMSAAA
;
A
#
# COMPACT_ATOMS: atom_id res chain seq x y z
N ALA A 1 15.98 -8.29 -13.60
CA ALA A 1 14.61 -8.65 -13.98
C ALA A 1 14.55 -8.93 -15.48
N ARG A 2 13.69 -9.87 -15.88
CA ARG A 2 13.60 -10.31 -17.28
C ARG A 2 12.29 -9.89 -17.94
N PHE A 3 11.32 -9.48 -17.11
CA PHE A 3 9.98 -9.08 -17.52
C PHE A 3 9.55 -7.83 -16.76
N ASP A 4 8.87 -6.92 -17.44
CA ASP A 4 8.31 -5.69 -16.84
C ASP A 4 6.84 -5.88 -16.49
N VAL A 5 6.14 -6.76 -17.22
CA VAL A 5 4.72 -7.07 -17.03
C VAL A 5 4.52 -8.58 -17.15
N ILE A 6 3.71 -9.14 -16.28
CA ILE A 6 3.27 -10.55 -16.32
C ILE A 6 1.75 -10.56 -16.46
N VAL A 7 1.26 -11.24 -17.51
CA VAL A 7 -0.18 -11.47 -17.72
C VAL A 7 -0.48 -12.93 -17.42
N THR A 8 -1.44 -13.18 -16.56
CA THR A 8 -1.89 -14.54 -16.22
C THR A 8 -3.41 -14.61 -16.18
N GLU A 9 -3.95 -15.82 -16.19
CA GLU A 9 -5.34 -16.03 -15.86
C GLU A 9 -5.54 -15.97 -14.33
N ASN A 10 -6.79 -15.91 -13.85
CA ASN A 10 -7.12 -15.57 -12.47
C ASN A 10 -6.45 -16.49 -11.44
N LEU A 11 -6.62 -17.80 -11.54
CA LEU A 11 -6.13 -18.75 -10.54
C LEU A 11 -4.61 -18.72 -10.39
N PHE A 12 -3.88 -18.75 -11.51
CA PHE A 12 -2.41 -18.68 -11.47
C PHE A 12 -1.91 -17.28 -11.12
N GLY A 13 -2.68 -16.23 -11.48
CA GLY A 13 -2.39 -14.86 -11.08
C GLY A 13 -2.41 -14.70 -9.57
N ASP A 14 -3.43 -15.22 -8.92
CA ASP A 14 -3.57 -15.16 -7.46
C ASP A 14 -2.41 -15.89 -6.76
N ILE A 15 -2.07 -17.11 -7.21
CA ILE A 15 -0.95 -17.86 -6.65
C ILE A 15 0.38 -17.13 -6.83
N LEU A 16 0.64 -16.61 -8.04
CA LEU A 16 1.90 -15.95 -8.35
C LEU A 16 2.04 -14.59 -7.67
N SER A 17 0.93 -13.84 -7.50
CA SER A 17 0.95 -12.55 -6.81
C SER A 17 1.17 -12.73 -5.30
N ASP A 18 0.60 -13.77 -4.69
CA ASP A 18 0.83 -14.10 -3.29
C ASP A 18 2.29 -14.50 -3.04
N GLU A 19 2.86 -15.35 -3.89
CA GLU A 19 4.29 -15.69 -3.84
C GLU A 19 5.18 -14.45 -4.05
N ALA A 20 4.83 -13.56 -4.98
CA ALA A 20 5.56 -12.33 -5.22
C ALA A 20 5.48 -11.35 -4.03
N ALA A 21 4.38 -11.36 -3.27
CA ALA A 21 4.20 -10.54 -2.09
C ALA A 21 5.23 -10.85 -0.99
N VAL A 22 5.72 -12.10 -0.93
CA VAL A 22 6.79 -12.51 -0.01
C VAL A 22 8.10 -11.77 -0.31
N ILE A 23 8.36 -11.44 -1.57
CA ILE A 23 9.55 -10.68 -1.99
C ILE A 23 9.47 -9.23 -1.48
N ALA A 24 8.27 -8.66 -1.39
CA ALA A 24 8.05 -7.34 -0.81
C ALA A 24 8.13 -7.32 0.73
N GLY A 25 8.15 -8.50 1.37
CA GLY A 25 8.31 -8.68 2.80
C GLY A 25 7.03 -8.94 3.58
N SER A 26 5.88 -8.48 3.10
CA SER A 26 4.56 -8.74 3.70
C SER A 26 3.44 -8.47 2.69
N ILE A 27 2.46 -9.34 2.65
CA ILE A 27 1.22 -9.13 1.87
C ILE A 27 0.47 -7.86 2.35
N GLY A 28 0.64 -7.47 3.60
CA GLY A 28 0.07 -6.25 4.18
C GLY A 28 0.63 -4.94 3.60
N LEU A 29 1.68 -5.01 2.77
CA LEU A 29 2.31 -3.83 2.16
C LEU A 29 1.77 -3.50 0.77
N LEU A 30 0.98 -4.39 0.17
CA LEU A 30 0.61 -4.29 -1.24
C LEU A 30 -0.83 -3.79 -1.44
N GLY A 31 -0.98 -2.89 -2.41
CA GLY A 31 -2.26 -2.48 -2.96
C GLY A 31 -2.60 -3.23 -4.24
N SER A 32 -3.86 -3.21 -4.62
CA SER A 32 -4.40 -3.74 -5.87
C SER A 32 -5.29 -2.72 -6.55
N ALA A 33 -5.38 -2.80 -7.86
CA ALA A 33 -6.29 -1.99 -8.67
C ALA A 33 -6.96 -2.83 -9.73
N SER A 34 -8.29 -2.72 -9.81
CA SER A 34 -9.11 -3.28 -10.88
C SER A 34 -9.63 -2.13 -11.74
N LEU A 35 -9.11 -2.00 -12.95
CA LEU A 35 -9.42 -0.91 -13.87
C LEU A 35 -10.28 -1.44 -15.02
N GLY A 36 -11.40 -0.77 -15.28
CA GLY A 36 -12.21 -1.03 -16.47
C GLY A 36 -11.71 -0.25 -17.68
N VAL A 37 -12.29 -0.58 -18.87
CA VAL A 37 -12.06 0.20 -20.10
C VAL A 37 -12.61 1.62 -19.97
N SER A 38 -13.63 1.79 -19.12
CA SER A 38 -14.27 3.08 -18.81
C SER A 38 -14.93 3.00 -17.44
N GLY A 39 -15.12 4.15 -16.79
CA GLY A 39 -15.74 4.24 -15.46
C GLY A 39 -14.72 4.21 -14.32
N PRO A 40 -15.19 4.24 -13.07
CA PRO A 40 -14.33 4.24 -11.90
C PRO A 40 -13.60 2.90 -11.74
N GLY A 41 -12.36 2.95 -11.29
CA GLY A 41 -11.61 1.78 -10.83
C GLY A 41 -11.95 1.40 -9.39
N LEU A 42 -11.63 0.15 -9.02
CA LEU A 42 -11.63 -0.31 -7.63
C LEU A 42 -10.18 -0.39 -7.15
N PHE A 43 -9.91 0.18 -5.98
CA PHE A 43 -8.57 0.21 -5.38
C PHE A 43 -8.68 -0.32 -3.95
N GLU A 44 -7.94 -1.36 -3.64
CA GLU A 44 -8.01 -2.02 -2.34
C GLU A 44 -6.68 -2.68 -1.96
N PRO A 45 -6.39 -2.88 -0.66
CA PRO A 45 -5.29 -3.75 -0.26
C PRO A 45 -5.56 -5.19 -0.67
N ILE A 46 -4.52 -5.97 -0.94
CA ILE A 46 -4.68 -7.39 -1.32
C ILE A 46 -4.96 -8.30 -0.12
N HIS A 47 -4.69 -7.84 1.11
CA HIS A 47 -4.94 -8.60 2.33
C HIS A 47 -6.43 -8.67 2.69
N GLY A 48 -6.82 -9.70 3.43
CA GLY A 48 -8.18 -9.88 3.96
C GLY A 48 -8.52 -8.97 5.14
N SER A 49 -9.69 -9.20 5.73
CA SER A 49 -10.28 -8.36 6.79
C SER A 49 -9.70 -8.59 8.20
N ALA A 50 -8.97 -9.70 8.43
CA ALA A 50 -8.35 -10.08 9.70
C ALA A 50 -9.26 -9.82 10.93
N PRO A 51 -10.42 -10.50 11.03
CA PRO A 51 -11.45 -10.21 12.04
C PRO A 51 -10.95 -10.41 13.48
N ASP A 52 -9.94 -11.23 13.67
CA ASP A 52 -9.31 -11.52 14.96
C ASP A 52 -8.54 -10.33 15.55
N ILE A 53 -8.10 -9.37 14.72
CA ILE A 53 -7.42 -8.14 15.16
C ILE A 53 -8.27 -6.88 14.96
N ALA A 54 -9.51 -7.02 14.49
CA ALA A 54 -10.41 -5.89 14.30
C ALA A 54 -10.61 -5.10 15.62
N GLY A 55 -10.51 -3.78 15.55
CA GLY A 55 -10.65 -2.87 16.70
C GLY A 55 -9.46 -2.82 17.66
N LYS A 56 -8.42 -3.63 17.47
CA LYS A 56 -7.24 -3.63 18.36
C LYS A 56 -6.22 -2.54 18.03
N GLY A 57 -6.34 -1.84 16.90
CA GLY A 57 -5.45 -0.75 16.49
C GLY A 57 -4.01 -1.19 16.19
N ILE A 58 -3.80 -2.46 15.81
CA ILE A 58 -2.48 -3.05 15.56
C ILE A 58 -2.25 -3.45 14.09
N ALA A 59 -3.28 -3.37 13.24
CA ALA A 59 -3.16 -3.70 11.83
C ALA A 59 -2.20 -2.74 11.11
N ASN A 60 -1.40 -3.27 10.19
CA ASN A 60 -0.53 -2.46 9.35
C ASN A 60 -1.37 -1.75 8.26
N PRO A 61 -1.38 -0.40 8.20
CA PRO A 61 -2.18 0.32 7.20
C PRO A 61 -1.45 0.52 5.86
N ALA A 62 -0.24 0.01 5.69
CA ALA A 62 0.58 0.29 4.51
C ALA A 62 -0.09 -0.15 3.21
N GLY A 63 -0.75 -1.32 3.17
CA GLY A 63 -1.50 -1.78 1.99
C GLY A 63 -2.65 -0.84 1.60
N ALA A 64 -3.38 -0.32 2.58
CA ALA A 64 -4.44 0.66 2.34
C ALA A 64 -3.88 1.99 1.83
N ILE A 65 -2.74 2.45 2.36
CA ILE A 65 -2.05 3.66 1.90
C ILE A 65 -1.52 3.46 0.47
N ALA A 66 -0.92 2.30 0.16
CA ALA A 66 -0.48 1.95 -1.19
C ALA A 66 -1.66 1.94 -2.19
N SER A 67 -2.82 1.44 -1.76
CA SER A 67 -4.05 1.49 -2.58
C SER A 67 -4.52 2.94 -2.82
N ALA A 68 -4.38 3.82 -1.82
CA ALA A 68 -4.66 5.24 -1.99
C ALA A 68 -3.68 5.92 -2.97
N VAL A 69 -2.41 5.53 -3.00
CA VAL A 69 -1.44 5.97 -4.03
C VAL A 69 -1.92 5.56 -5.42
N MET A 70 -2.36 4.32 -5.59
CA MET A 70 -2.89 3.83 -6.87
C MET A 70 -4.18 4.58 -7.27
N LEU A 71 -5.08 4.85 -6.32
CA LEU A 71 -6.28 5.67 -6.55
C LEU A 71 -5.93 7.07 -7.04
N LEU A 72 -4.98 7.75 -6.38
CA LEU A 72 -4.52 9.08 -6.79
C LEU A 72 -3.97 9.05 -8.22
N ARG A 73 -3.09 8.08 -8.52
CA ARG A 73 -2.41 7.98 -9.82
C ARG A 73 -3.35 7.57 -10.94
N HIS A 74 -4.08 6.48 -10.77
CA HIS A 74 -4.86 5.84 -11.84
C HIS A 74 -6.35 6.18 -11.83
N GLY A 75 -6.91 6.57 -10.68
CA GLY A 75 -8.32 6.94 -10.56
C GLY A 75 -8.57 8.42 -10.72
N LEU A 76 -7.68 9.26 -10.19
CA LEU A 76 -7.85 10.70 -10.12
C LEU A 76 -6.87 11.49 -10.99
N ASN A 77 -5.86 10.86 -11.59
CA ASN A 77 -4.78 11.46 -12.38
C ASN A 77 -4.00 12.54 -11.60
N GLU A 78 -3.83 12.32 -10.29
CA GLU A 78 -3.12 13.20 -9.35
C GLU A 78 -1.71 12.66 -9.09
N ASP A 79 -0.88 12.56 -10.14
CA ASP A 79 0.46 11.95 -10.09
C ASP A 79 1.36 12.58 -9.03
N ALA A 80 1.38 13.91 -8.93
CA ALA A 80 2.21 14.60 -7.96
C ALA A 80 1.80 14.32 -6.50
N ALA A 81 0.52 14.11 -6.23
CA ALA A 81 0.03 13.71 -4.92
C ALA A 81 0.35 12.24 -4.64
N ALA A 82 0.21 11.37 -5.65
CA ALA A 82 0.57 9.96 -5.58
C ALA A 82 2.06 9.79 -5.25
N ASP A 83 2.94 10.46 -5.98
CA ASP A 83 4.39 10.39 -5.78
C ASP A 83 4.81 10.84 -4.38
N ARG A 84 4.18 11.92 -3.85
CA ARG A 84 4.45 12.38 -2.48
C ARG A 84 4.01 11.38 -1.42
N LEU A 85 2.82 10.80 -1.59
CA LEU A 85 2.31 9.83 -0.63
C LEU A 85 3.12 8.53 -0.66
N ASP A 86 3.52 8.08 -1.84
CA ASP A 86 4.34 6.90 -2.05
C ASP A 86 5.73 7.08 -1.41
N ALA A 87 6.40 8.20 -1.69
CA ALA A 87 7.68 8.54 -1.07
C ALA A 87 7.58 8.66 0.46
N ALA A 88 6.47 9.18 0.98
CA ALA A 88 6.25 9.28 2.41
C ALA A 88 6.07 7.90 3.06
N LEU A 89 5.30 7.00 2.42
CA LEU A 89 5.12 5.62 2.86
C LEU A 89 6.45 4.87 2.87
N GLU A 90 7.22 4.97 1.79
CA GLU A 90 8.54 4.34 1.68
C GLU A 90 9.51 4.85 2.77
N ALA A 91 9.52 6.15 3.01
CA ALA A 91 10.36 6.76 4.05
C ALA A 91 9.96 6.28 5.46
N GLU A 92 8.65 6.13 5.73
CA GLU A 92 8.17 5.61 7.02
C GLU A 92 8.57 4.16 7.23
N LEU A 93 8.38 3.30 6.24
CA LEU A 93 8.80 1.90 6.29
C LEU A 93 10.32 1.74 6.52
N LYS A 94 11.14 2.69 6.05
CA LYS A 94 12.59 2.72 6.26
C LYS A 94 13.01 3.31 7.61
N SER A 95 12.18 4.13 8.26
CA SER A 95 12.52 4.87 9.49
C SER A 95 12.70 3.99 10.71
N GLY A 96 12.15 2.78 10.69
CA GLY A 96 12.16 1.84 11.82
C GLY A 96 10.92 1.93 12.72
N GLU A 97 10.05 2.93 12.55
CA GLU A 97 8.74 2.98 13.21
C GLU A 97 7.74 2.09 12.46
N ARG A 98 7.79 0.79 12.75
CA ARG A 98 7.03 -0.25 12.06
C ARG A 98 5.93 -0.81 12.94
N THR A 99 4.92 -1.37 12.31
CA THR A 99 3.88 -2.17 12.98
C THR A 99 4.42 -3.54 13.41
N ALA A 100 3.66 -4.24 14.24
CA ALA A 100 4.11 -5.48 14.86
C ALA A 100 4.43 -6.60 13.86
N ASP A 101 3.72 -6.67 12.74
CA ASP A 101 3.96 -7.62 11.65
C ASP A 101 5.33 -7.43 10.97
N LEU A 102 5.89 -6.23 11.04
CA LEU A 102 7.23 -5.89 10.55
C LEU A 102 8.28 -5.80 11.66
N GLY A 103 7.97 -6.35 12.85
CA GLY A 103 8.88 -6.38 13.99
C GLY A 103 8.97 -5.08 14.78
N GLY A 104 8.04 -4.15 14.58
CA GLY A 104 7.95 -2.90 15.32
C GLY A 104 6.90 -2.92 16.42
N SER A 105 6.52 -1.74 16.92
CA SER A 105 5.52 -1.55 17.96
C SER A 105 4.51 -0.44 17.67
N ALA A 106 4.57 0.17 16.48
CA ALA A 106 3.66 1.23 16.09
C ALA A 106 2.22 0.69 15.95
N GLY A 107 1.24 1.44 16.48
CA GLY A 107 -0.16 1.17 16.21
C GLY A 107 -0.58 1.67 14.83
N THR A 108 -1.72 1.16 14.34
CA THR A 108 -2.29 1.51 13.03
C THR A 108 -2.36 3.01 12.79
N MET A 109 -2.96 3.76 13.72
CA MET A 109 -3.14 5.21 13.57
C MET A 109 -1.81 5.97 13.66
N ALA A 110 -0.94 5.59 14.59
CA ALA A 110 0.36 6.24 14.74
C ALA A 110 1.20 6.14 13.45
N PHE A 111 1.23 4.96 12.84
CA PHE A 111 1.90 4.75 11.55
C PHE A 111 1.25 5.59 10.43
N ALA A 112 -0.08 5.57 10.33
CA ALA A 112 -0.79 6.34 9.29
C ALA A 112 -0.59 7.85 9.43
N GLU A 113 -0.62 8.38 10.64
CA GLU A 113 -0.35 9.80 10.94
C GLU A 113 1.10 10.17 10.62
N ALA A 114 2.05 9.30 10.91
CA ALA A 114 3.46 9.53 10.56
C ALA A 114 3.65 9.66 9.05
N VAL A 115 3.02 8.75 8.25
CA VAL A 115 3.04 8.85 6.77
C VAL A 115 2.38 10.15 6.29
N ALA A 116 1.20 10.50 6.82
CA ALA A 116 0.50 11.73 6.43
C ALA A 116 1.34 12.99 6.72
N ASN A 117 1.96 13.05 7.90
CA ASN A 117 2.83 14.17 8.29
C ASN A 117 4.06 14.29 7.39
N ARG A 118 4.64 13.17 6.94
CA ARG A 118 5.75 13.18 5.97
C ARG A 118 5.29 13.72 4.62
N ALA A 119 4.15 13.24 4.11
CA ALA A 119 3.60 13.69 2.83
C ALA A 119 3.31 15.21 2.81
N VAL A 120 2.78 15.75 3.91
CA VAL A 120 2.55 17.20 4.07
C VAL A 120 3.88 17.98 4.07
N LYS A 121 4.90 17.51 4.80
CA LYS A 121 6.22 18.16 4.83
C LYS A 121 6.89 18.18 3.45
N MET A 122 6.77 17.08 2.68
CA MET A 122 7.29 17.00 1.32
C MET A 122 6.57 17.97 0.37
N SER A 123 5.29 18.26 0.60
CA SER A 123 4.55 19.27 -0.17
C SER A 123 5.02 20.71 0.09
N ALA A 124 5.49 21.00 1.29
CA ALA A 124 5.95 22.35 1.66
C ALA A 124 7.40 22.63 1.18
N ALA A 125 8.13 21.61 0.75
CA ALA A 125 9.52 21.72 0.30
C ALA A 125 9.67 21.76 -1.24
N ALA A 126 8.58 21.60 -1.98
CA ALA A 126 8.52 21.62 -3.44
C ALA A 126 7.96 22.96 -3.96
#